data_7e2a7a15429be36bc9b7464c746d53c2
#
_entry.id   7e2a7a15429be36bc9b7464c746d53c2
#
_cell.length_a   1.000
_cell.length_b   1.000
_cell.length_c   1.000
_cell.angle_alpha   90.00
_cell.angle_beta   90.00
_cell.angle_gamma   90.00
#
_symmetry.space_group_name_H-M   'P 1'
#
loop_
_entity.id
_entity.type
_entity.pdbx_description
1 polymer ?
#
loop_
_entity_poly.entity_id
_entity_poly.type
_entity_poly.pdbx_seq_one_letter_code
_entity_poly.pdbx_strand_id
1 'polypeptide(L)'
;MAVPALQEKNILLITGPEEYERLHVFPNTYPYVKEDSARILCFKLHEPIQITSVLKEFPRFMVKDFVKSVKGSDFPRFFDNSFSQKEFEHWMEVFYKYRGDLLTGGICIKEYLNLKKYDGKINEYRAFYANNEMISLEPNSGQETFSPAPPAQMLKKYQSVESPFYTVDYAELDDGSWKVIETGDGSVSGLSDRQDYRAFYRSLYLAFS
;
A
#
# COMPACT_ATOMS: atom_id res chain seq x y z
N MET A 1 12.02 -5.95 20.77
CA MET A 1 12.07 -5.96 22.26
C MET A 1 10.68 -5.92 22.92
N ALA A 2 9.60 -5.52 22.25
CA ALA A 2 8.27 -5.49 22.88
C ALA A 2 7.57 -6.87 22.95
N VAL A 3 7.75 -7.73 21.96
CA VAL A 3 7.03 -9.02 21.86
C VAL A 3 7.31 -9.96 23.04
N PRO A 4 8.57 -10.21 23.47
CA PRO A 4 8.84 -11.06 24.63
C PRO A 4 8.17 -10.53 25.91
N ALA A 5 8.21 -9.21 26.14
CA ALA A 5 7.60 -8.60 27.32
C ALA A 5 6.06 -8.71 27.34
N LEU A 6 5.41 -8.80 26.18
CA LEU A 6 3.96 -9.05 26.08
C LEU A 6 3.64 -10.52 26.35
N GLN A 7 4.46 -11.44 25.83
CA GLN A 7 4.31 -12.89 26.05
C GLN A 7 4.46 -13.26 27.54
N GLU A 8 5.40 -12.63 28.26
CA GLU A 8 5.53 -12.77 29.73
C GLU A 8 4.25 -12.38 30.49
N LYS A 9 3.41 -11.53 29.89
CA LYS A 9 2.11 -11.11 30.43
C LYS A 9 0.93 -11.88 29.87
N ASN A 10 1.17 -12.98 29.15
CA ASN A 10 0.16 -13.75 28.43
C ASN A 10 -0.64 -12.92 27.41
N ILE A 11 -0.03 -11.89 26.82
CA ILE A 11 -0.62 -11.11 25.73
C ILE A 11 -0.03 -11.63 24.41
N LEU A 12 -0.91 -12.17 23.57
CA LEU A 12 -0.57 -12.62 22.22
C LEU A 12 -0.96 -11.54 21.23
N LEU A 13 -0.04 -11.20 20.34
CA LEU A 13 -0.34 -10.31 19.21
C LEU A 13 -1.07 -11.10 18.13
N ILE A 14 -2.06 -10.49 17.48
CA ILE A 14 -2.74 -11.08 16.33
C ILE A 14 -1.75 -11.27 15.18
N THR A 15 -0.89 -10.26 14.92
CA THR A 15 0.19 -10.32 13.94
C THR A 15 1.53 -10.21 14.65
N GLY A 16 2.47 -11.09 14.30
CA GLY A 16 3.84 -11.06 14.78
C GLY A 16 4.74 -10.16 13.92
N PRO A 17 6.02 -10.03 14.28
CA PRO A 17 6.99 -9.23 13.51
C PRO A 17 7.16 -9.71 12.07
N GLU A 18 7.10 -11.02 11.82
CA GLU A 18 7.28 -11.61 10.49
C GLU A 18 6.11 -11.27 9.56
N GLU A 19 4.86 -11.41 10.05
CA GLU A 19 3.66 -11.01 9.31
C GLU A 19 3.64 -9.51 9.05
N TYR A 20 4.01 -8.70 10.06
CA TYR A 20 4.14 -7.26 9.91
C TYR A 20 5.14 -6.91 8.82
N GLU A 21 6.36 -7.46 8.85
CA GLU A 21 7.39 -7.17 7.85
C GLU A 21 6.95 -7.63 6.45
N ARG A 22 6.33 -8.81 6.35
CA ARG A 22 5.82 -9.36 5.08
C ARG A 22 4.81 -8.43 4.43
N LEU A 23 3.88 -7.85 5.18
CA LEU A 23 2.77 -7.07 4.64
C LEU A 23 3.02 -5.57 4.60
N HIS A 24 3.82 -5.06 5.54
CA HIS A 24 4.10 -3.63 5.63
C HIS A 24 5.20 -3.19 4.66
N VAL A 25 6.16 -4.08 4.40
CA VAL A 25 7.25 -3.86 3.44
C VAL A 25 6.79 -4.31 2.06
N PHE A 26 6.34 -3.38 1.22
CA PHE A 26 5.67 -3.68 -0.05
C PHE A 26 6.43 -4.65 -0.98
N PRO A 27 7.76 -4.58 -1.16
CA PRO A 27 8.49 -5.59 -1.94
C PRO A 27 8.33 -7.02 -1.44
N ASN A 28 8.12 -7.23 -0.14
CA ASN A 28 7.90 -8.56 0.44
C ASN A 28 6.50 -9.11 0.10
N THR A 29 5.49 -8.24 0.03
CA THR A 29 4.14 -8.62 -0.38
C THR A 29 4.00 -8.74 -1.89
N TYR A 30 4.82 -8.03 -2.66
CA TYR A 30 4.69 -7.93 -4.10
C TYR A 30 4.57 -9.28 -4.83
N PRO A 31 5.30 -10.36 -4.48
CA PRO A 31 5.12 -11.68 -5.09
C PRO A 31 3.68 -12.21 -5.04
N TYR A 32 2.91 -11.88 -4.01
CA TYR A 32 1.52 -12.32 -3.83
C TYR A 32 0.53 -11.51 -4.66
N VAL A 33 0.84 -10.24 -4.95
CA VAL A 33 -0.10 -9.30 -5.61
C VAL A 33 0.35 -8.86 -7.00
N LYS A 34 1.50 -9.30 -7.49
CA LYS A 34 2.15 -8.80 -8.72
C LYS A 34 1.27 -8.85 -9.96
N GLU A 35 0.38 -9.85 -10.09
CA GLU A 35 -0.50 -10.01 -11.25
C GLU A 35 -1.54 -8.87 -11.34
N ASP A 36 -2.02 -8.41 -10.18
CA ASP A 36 -3.05 -7.39 -10.08
C ASP A 36 -2.50 -6.06 -9.53
N SER A 37 -1.18 -5.87 -9.46
CA SER A 37 -0.56 -4.65 -8.96
C SER A 37 0.21 -3.92 -10.07
N ALA A 38 0.59 -2.67 -9.80
CA ALA A 38 1.56 -1.96 -10.63
C ALA A 38 2.91 -2.66 -10.59
N ARG A 39 3.65 -2.64 -11.70
CA ARG A 39 5.02 -3.17 -11.74
C ARG A 39 5.94 -2.32 -10.86
N ILE A 40 6.98 -2.95 -10.32
CA ILE A 40 7.97 -2.28 -9.46
C ILE A 40 9.40 -2.60 -9.88
N LEU A 41 10.30 -1.67 -9.57
CA LEU A 41 11.76 -1.86 -9.55
C LEU A 41 12.26 -1.48 -8.16
N CYS A 42 13.10 -2.32 -7.57
CA CYS A 42 13.65 -2.07 -6.23
C CYS A 42 15.14 -1.81 -6.32
N PHE A 43 15.60 -0.81 -5.57
CA PHE A 43 16.99 -0.38 -5.49
C PHE A 43 17.42 -0.32 -4.02
N LYS A 44 18.69 -0.53 -3.76
CA LYS A 44 19.26 -0.29 -2.44
C LYS A 44 19.26 1.22 -2.13
N LEU A 45 19.33 1.57 -0.86
CA LEU A 45 19.48 2.96 -0.45
C LEU A 45 20.76 3.54 -1.06
N HIS A 46 20.64 4.76 -1.59
CA HIS A 46 21.72 5.50 -2.25
C HIS A 46 22.34 4.82 -3.47
N GLU A 47 21.73 3.76 -3.98
CA GLU A 47 22.10 3.17 -5.27
C GLU A 47 21.79 4.17 -6.40
N PRO A 48 22.73 4.44 -7.33
CA PRO A 48 22.48 5.33 -8.45
C PRO A 48 21.37 4.80 -9.35
N ILE A 49 20.31 5.59 -9.53
CA ILE A 49 19.16 5.22 -10.37
C ILE A 49 19.21 6.05 -11.66
N GLN A 50 19.35 5.38 -12.79
CA GLN A 50 19.31 6.00 -14.10
C GLN A 50 17.87 6.19 -14.56
N ILE A 51 17.37 7.44 -14.57
CA ILE A 51 15.98 7.75 -14.94
C ILE A 51 15.63 7.21 -16.33
N THR A 52 16.55 7.30 -17.29
CA THR A 52 16.35 6.81 -18.66
C THR A 52 16.15 5.28 -18.71
N SER A 53 16.77 4.53 -17.80
CA SER A 53 16.57 3.08 -17.69
C SER A 53 15.20 2.75 -17.10
N VAL A 54 14.77 3.51 -16.09
CA VAL A 54 13.43 3.36 -15.51
C VAL A 54 12.34 3.71 -16.52
N LEU A 55 12.53 4.79 -17.29
CA LEU A 55 11.55 5.25 -18.31
C LEU A 55 11.40 4.28 -19.49
N LYS A 56 12.36 3.40 -19.74
CA LYS A 56 12.20 2.30 -20.70
C LYS A 56 11.22 1.24 -20.21
N GLU A 57 11.15 1.03 -18.89
CA GLU A 57 10.24 0.08 -18.26
C GLU A 57 8.86 0.68 -18.02
N PHE A 58 8.83 1.92 -17.52
CA PHE A 58 7.62 2.64 -17.14
C PHE A 58 7.63 4.04 -17.75
N PRO A 59 6.71 4.38 -18.68
CA PRO A 59 6.62 5.71 -19.25
C PRO A 59 6.41 6.81 -18.20
N ARG A 60 5.83 6.41 -17.05
CA ARG A 60 5.60 7.26 -15.89
C ARG A 60 5.70 6.41 -14.63
N PHE A 61 6.33 6.92 -13.59
CA PHE A 61 6.53 6.19 -12.35
C PHE A 61 6.48 7.10 -11.12
N MET A 62 6.24 6.50 -9.97
CA MET A 62 6.33 7.15 -8.66
C MET A 62 7.46 6.56 -7.84
N VAL A 63 7.97 7.35 -6.89
CA VAL A 63 9.02 6.94 -5.96
C VAL A 63 8.42 6.77 -4.56
N LYS A 64 8.77 5.69 -3.91
CA LYS A 64 8.52 5.46 -2.49
C LYS A 64 9.72 4.71 -1.88
N ASP A 65 9.86 4.73 -0.56
CA ASP A 65 10.64 3.67 0.08
C ASP A 65 9.84 2.36 0.09
N PHE A 66 10.33 1.35 0.74
CA PHE A 66 9.63 0.06 0.76
C PHE A 66 8.28 0.09 1.49
N VAL A 67 7.97 1.18 2.22
CA VAL A 67 6.75 1.33 3.02
C VAL A 67 5.91 2.52 2.56
N LYS A 68 6.49 3.72 2.44
CA LYS A 68 5.76 4.97 2.24
C LYS A 68 6.32 5.81 1.09
N SER A 69 5.43 6.59 0.48
CA SER A 69 5.78 7.70 -0.41
C SER A 69 5.78 9.02 0.37
N VAL A 70 6.36 10.07 -0.23
CA VAL A 70 6.21 11.46 0.26
C VAL A 70 4.87 11.98 -0.23
N LYS A 71 4.01 12.47 0.69
CA LYS A 71 2.71 13.07 0.40
C LYS A 71 2.62 14.45 1.04
N GLY A 72 1.81 15.34 0.44
CA GLY A 72 1.52 16.65 1.03
C GLY A 72 2.68 17.64 0.97
N SER A 73 3.61 17.49 0.02
CA SER A 73 4.77 18.34 -0.23
C SER A 73 4.85 18.70 -1.71
N ASP A 74 5.86 19.47 -2.08
CA ASP A 74 6.25 19.81 -3.47
C ASP A 74 6.96 18.65 -4.19
N PHE A 75 7.23 17.53 -3.50
CA PHE A 75 7.80 16.35 -4.13
C PHE A 75 6.89 15.85 -5.29
N PRO A 76 7.44 15.58 -6.49
CA PRO A 76 6.66 15.15 -7.64
C PRO A 76 5.84 13.89 -7.34
N ARG A 77 4.55 13.91 -7.70
CA ARG A 77 3.69 12.72 -7.57
C ARG A 77 4.12 11.58 -8.49
N PHE A 78 4.75 11.93 -9.60
CA PHE A 78 5.32 11.00 -10.58
C PHE A 78 6.45 11.66 -11.34
N PHE A 79 7.25 10.84 -11.99
CA PHE A 79 8.31 11.22 -12.93
C PHE A 79 7.99 10.65 -14.30
N ASP A 80 8.33 11.39 -15.35
CA ASP A 80 8.20 10.99 -16.75
C ASP A 80 9.37 11.56 -17.57
N ASN A 81 9.28 11.51 -18.89
CA ASN A 81 10.32 11.94 -19.81
C ASN A 81 10.56 13.47 -19.83
N SER A 82 9.80 14.25 -19.10
CA SER A 82 10.04 15.69 -18.91
C SER A 82 11.16 15.97 -17.91
N PHE A 83 11.54 15.00 -17.09
CA PHE A 83 12.61 15.13 -16.10
C PHE A 83 13.96 14.69 -16.66
N SER A 84 14.97 15.55 -16.50
CA SER A 84 16.37 15.19 -16.72
C SER A 84 16.92 14.33 -15.57
N GLN A 85 18.04 13.63 -15.81
CA GLN A 85 18.75 12.88 -14.77
C GLN A 85 19.09 13.76 -13.56
N LYS A 86 19.59 14.99 -13.81
CA LYS A 86 19.97 15.93 -12.75
C LYS A 86 18.77 16.36 -11.89
N GLU A 87 17.62 16.61 -12.49
CA GLU A 87 16.40 16.95 -11.76
C GLU A 87 15.90 15.75 -10.94
N PHE A 88 15.95 14.55 -11.50
CA PHE A 88 15.59 13.33 -10.77
C PHE A 88 16.51 13.11 -9.56
N GLU A 89 17.83 13.26 -9.71
CA GLU A 89 18.79 13.16 -8.61
C GLU A 89 18.50 14.19 -7.51
N HIS A 90 18.23 15.44 -7.89
CA HIS A 90 17.82 16.48 -6.95
C HIS A 90 16.56 16.07 -6.15
N TRP A 91 15.54 15.55 -6.82
CA TRP A 91 14.34 15.09 -6.16
C TRP A 91 14.56 13.85 -5.29
N MET A 92 15.50 12.99 -5.65
CA MET A 92 15.89 11.87 -4.76
C MET A 92 16.56 12.36 -3.48
N GLU A 93 17.40 13.40 -3.52
CA GLU A 93 17.94 14.05 -2.31
C GLU A 93 16.81 14.63 -1.44
N VAL A 94 15.84 15.30 -2.06
CA VAL A 94 14.64 15.81 -1.39
C VAL A 94 13.84 14.69 -0.76
N PHE A 95 13.65 13.57 -1.47
CA PHE A 95 12.98 12.38 -0.95
C PHE A 95 13.66 11.85 0.30
N TYR A 96 14.96 11.64 0.25
CA TYR A 96 15.75 11.18 1.41
C TYR A 96 15.61 12.13 2.60
N LYS A 97 15.65 13.45 2.35
CA LYS A 97 15.48 14.46 3.41
C LYS A 97 14.08 14.39 4.04
N TYR A 98 13.02 14.26 3.24
CA TYR A 98 11.64 14.14 3.77
C TYR A 98 11.41 12.85 4.55
N ARG A 99 12.01 11.75 4.09
CA ARG A 99 11.85 10.47 4.80
C ARG A 99 12.69 10.40 6.06
N GLY A 100 13.89 10.95 6.08
CA GLY A 100 14.78 11.02 7.24
C GLY A 100 14.88 9.67 7.95
N ASP A 101 14.71 9.66 9.26
CA ASP A 101 14.76 8.45 10.10
C ASP A 101 13.60 7.46 9.87
N LEU A 102 12.57 7.88 9.13
CA LEU A 102 11.44 7.02 8.75
C LEU A 102 11.70 6.24 7.44
N LEU A 103 12.85 6.43 6.82
CA LEU A 103 13.24 5.72 5.61
C LEU A 103 13.39 4.21 5.88
N THR A 104 12.66 3.39 5.16
CA THR A 104 12.60 1.95 5.42
C THR A 104 13.03 1.14 4.22
N GLY A 105 13.99 0.25 4.41
CA GLY A 105 14.45 -0.74 3.43
C GLY A 105 15.26 -0.10 2.30
N GLY A 106 14.68 0.05 1.12
CA GLY A 106 15.30 0.60 -0.08
C GLY A 106 14.36 1.56 -0.80
N ILE A 107 14.67 1.83 -2.07
CA ILE A 107 13.82 2.63 -2.95
C ILE A 107 12.99 1.71 -3.83
N CYS A 108 11.68 1.90 -3.81
CA CYS A 108 10.72 1.23 -4.67
C CYS A 108 10.21 2.23 -5.72
N ILE A 109 10.62 2.03 -6.95
CA ILE A 109 10.05 2.71 -8.12
C ILE A 109 8.83 1.90 -8.55
N LYS A 110 7.68 2.55 -8.59
CA LYS A 110 6.41 1.91 -8.91
C LYS A 110 5.81 2.56 -10.16
N GLU A 111 5.39 1.74 -11.11
CA GLU A 111 4.66 2.19 -12.29
C GLU A 111 3.47 3.07 -11.89
N TYR A 112 3.33 4.22 -12.52
CA TYR A 112 2.22 5.12 -12.25
C TYR A 112 0.97 4.64 -12.98
N LEU A 113 -0.08 4.40 -12.22
CA LEU A 113 -1.38 3.98 -12.74
C LEU A 113 -2.33 5.18 -12.85
N ASN A 114 -3.07 5.26 -13.96
CA ASN A 114 -4.13 6.24 -14.11
C ASN A 114 -5.38 5.72 -13.39
N LEU A 115 -5.62 6.28 -12.20
CA LEU A 115 -6.73 5.87 -11.35
C LEU A 115 -8.00 6.63 -11.71
N LYS A 116 -9.10 5.90 -11.83
CA LYS A 116 -10.43 6.42 -12.10
C LYS A 116 -10.87 7.39 -11.01
N LYS A 117 -11.49 8.46 -11.45
CA LYS A 117 -12.03 9.48 -10.53
C LYS A 117 -13.52 9.66 -10.74
N TYR A 118 -14.23 9.80 -9.62
CA TYR A 118 -15.62 10.22 -9.55
C TYR A 118 -15.64 11.53 -8.76
N ASP A 119 -16.20 12.59 -9.36
CA ASP A 119 -16.20 13.96 -8.81
C ASP A 119 -14.81 14.44 -8.33
N GLY A 120 -13.77 14.09 -9.11
CA GLY A 120 -12.39 14.49 -8.83
C GLY A 120 -11.65 13.64 -7.79
N LYS A 121 -12.32 12.68 -7.15
CA LYS A 121 -11.75 11.79 -6.14
C LYS A 121 -11.50 10.40 -6.71
N ILE A 122 -10.35 9.82 -6.38
CA ILE A 122 -9.95 8.48 -6.82
C ILE A 122 -10.91 7.45 -6.25
N ASN A 123 -11.31 6.46 -7.09
CA ASN A 123 -12.08 5.31 -6.65
C ASN A 123 -11.14 4.26 -6.05
N GLU A 124 -11.03 4.25 -4.74
CA GLU A 124 -10.15 3.38 -3.97
C GLU A 124 -10.88 2.83 -2.75
N TYR A 125 -10.75 1.54 -2.51
CA TYR A 125 -11.37 0.83 -1.39
C TYR A 125 -10.29 0.13 -0.56
N ARG A 126 -10.47 0.13 0.75
CA ARG A 126 -9.70 -0.68 1.68
C ARG A 126 -10.54 -1.84 2.18
N ALA A 127 -10.04 -3.06 1.95
CA ALA A 127 -10.57 -4.26 2.58
C ALA A 127 -9.69 -4.66 3.77
N PHE A 128 -10.33 -5.04 4.87
CA PHE A 128 -9.68 -5.71 5.99
C PHE A 128 -10.02 -7.19 5.96
N TYR A 129 -9.00 -8.01 6.11
CA TYR A 129 -9.11 -9.46 6.18
C TYR A 129 -8.61 -9.95 7.54
N ALA A 130 -9.39 -10.82 8.18
CA ALA A 130 -9.04 -11.46 9.44
C ALA A 130 -9.34 -12.94 9.34
N ASN A 131 -8.38 -13.79 9.70
CA ASN A 131 -8.48 -15.25 9.67
C ASN A 131 -9.06 -15.81 8.35
N ASN A 132 -8.54 -15.32 7.20
CA ASN A 132 -8.97 -15.65 5.84
C ASN A 132 -10.40 -15.22 5.46
N GLU A 133 -10.99 -14.31 6.20
CA GLU A 133 -12.30 -13.74 5.89
C GLU A 133 -12.20 -12.23 5.73
N MET A 134 -12.93 -11.65 4.79
CA MET A 134 -13.08 -10.21 4.67
C MET A 134 -14.07 -9.73 5.73
N ILE A 135 -13.57 -8.95 6.69
CA ILE A 135 -14.38 -8.41 7.79
C ILE A 135 -14.90 -6.99 7.53
N SER A 136 -14.31 -6.29 6.57
CA SER A 136 -14.72 -4.94 6.18
C SER A 136 -14.26 -4.61 4.77
N LEU A 137 -15.07 -3.84 4.04
CA LEU A 137 -14.75 -3.22 2.76
C LEU A 137 -15.33 -1.82 2.75
N GLU A 138 -14.49 -0.80 2.80
CA GLU A 138 -14.94 0.59 2.83
C GLU A 138 -14.23 1.43 1.77
N PRO A 139 -14.92 2.42 1.18
CA PRO A 139 -14.30 3.40 0.31
C PRO A 139 -13.30 4.22 1.13
N ASN A 140 -12.24 4.66 0.45
CA ASN A 140 -11.23 5.51 1.08
C ASN A 140 -11.84 6.83 1.57
N SER A 141 -11.23 7.43 2.62
CA SER A 141 -11.74 8.67 3.23
C SER A 141 -11.93 9.78 2.19
N GLY A 142 -13.08 10.43 2.28
CA GLY A 142 -13.44 11.53 1.38
C GLY A 142 -13.95 11.14 -0.01
N GLN A 143 -14.05 9.85 -0.32
CA GLN A 143 -14.60 9.34 -1.59
C GLN A 143 -16.12 9.34 -1.60
N GLU A 144 -16.72 9.46 -2.81
CA GLU A 144 -18.18 9.43 -2.95
C GLU A 144 -18.74 8.00 -2.75
N THR A 145 -19.97 7.92 -2.19
CA THR A 145 -20.59 6.64 -1.81
C THR A 145 -21.11 5.82 -2.98
N PHE A 146 -21.29 6.44 -4.14
CA PHE A 146 -21.83 5.76 -5.33
C PHE A 146 -20.76 5.18 -6.26
N SER A 147 -19.48 5.32 -5.90
CA SER A 147 -18.40 4.72 -6.69
C SER A 147 -18.52 3.19 -6.71
N PRO A 148 -18.29 2.53 -7.86
CA PRO A 148 -18.31 1.08 -7.94
C PRO A 148 -17.34 0.45 -6.94
N ALA A 149 -17.74 -0.66 -6.33
CA ALA A 149 -16.86 -1.45 -5.47
C ALA A 149 -15.98 -2.42 -6.29
N PRO A 150 -14.85 -2.90 -5.75
CA PRO A 150 -14.02 -3.91 -6.38
C PRO A 150 -14.81 -5.18 -6.70
N PRO A 151 -14.49 -5.88 -7.81
CA PRO A 151 -15.16 -7.14 -8.16
C PRO A 151 -15.01 -8.20 -7.06
N ALA A 152 -16.09 -8.90 -6.74
CA ALA A 152 -16.10 -9.93 -5.70
C ALA A 152 -15.03 -11.02 -5.93
N GLN A 153 -14.75 -11.37 -7.20
CA GLN A 153 -13.70 -12.33 -7.54
C GLN A 153 -12.31 -11.83 -7.11
N MET A 154 -12.02 -10.54 -7.28
CA MET A 154 -10.76 -9.94 -6.86
C MET A 154 -10.64 -9.90 -5.34
N LEU A 155 -11.72 -9.52 -4.63
CA LEU A 155 -11.75 -9.55 -3.18
C LEU A 155 -11.49 -10.97 -2.64
N LYS A 156 -12.13 -11.98 -3.24
CA LYS A 156 -11.95 -13.39 -2.87
C LYS A 156 -10.53 -13.90 -3.14
N LYS A 157 -9.88 -13.45 -4.22
CA LYS A 157 -8.51 -13.85 -4.58
C LYS A 157 -7.52 -13.56 -3.45
N TYR A 158 -7.73 -12.47 -2.71
CA TYR A 158 -6.82 -11.99 -1.67
C TYR A 158 -7.27 -12.30 -0.23
N GLN A 159 -8.22 -13.24 -0.04
CA GLN A 159 -8.66 -13.70 1.28
C GLN A 159 -7.64 -14.57 2.01
N SER A 160 -6.65 -15.14 1.30
CA SER A 160 -5.69 -16.09 1.86
C SER A 160 -4.24 -15.63 1.64
N VAL A 161 -3.94 -14.38 1.96
CA VAL A 161 -2.56 -13.94 2.13
C VAL A 161 -2.04 -14.49 3.46
N GLU A 162 -0.79 -14.93 3.51
CA GLU A 162 -0.16 -15.56 4.69
C GLU A 162 -0.01 -14.58 5.88
N SER A 163 -1.14 -14.12 6.41
CA SER A 163 -1.21 -13.31 7.63
C SER A 163 -2.59 -13.46 8.25
N PRO A 164 -2.71 -13.50 9.58
CA PRO A 164 -4.00 -13.57 10.26
C PRO A 164 -4.82 -12.28 10.20
N PHE A 165 -4.16 -11.10 10.00
CA PHE A 165 -4.87 -9.82 9.96
C PHE A 165 -4.15 -8.79 9.10
N TYR A 166 -4.77 -8.36 8.01
CA TYR A 166 -4.14 -7.49 7.01
C TYR A 166 -5.16 -6.65 6.24
N THR A 167 -4.63 -5.68 5.50
CA THR A 167 -5.40 -4.86 4.55
C THR A 167 -4.90 -5.04 3.14
N VAL A 168 -5.83 -4.88 2.18
CA VAL A 168 -5.53 -4.71 0.77
C VAL A 168 -6.30 -3.50 0.26
N ASP A 169 -5.59 -2.57 -0.38
CA ASP A 169 -6.17 -1.40 -1.02
C ASP A 169 -6.35 -1.67 -2.52
N TYR A 170 -7.56 -1.48 -2.99
CA TYR A 170 -7.95 -1.68 -4.38
C TYR A 170 -8.32 -0.35 -5.02
N ALA A 171 -7.89 -0.10 -6.25
CA ALA A 171 -8.36 1.06 -7.01
C ALA A 171 -8.79 0.70 -8.41
N GLU A 172 -9.81 1.41 -8.90
CA GLU A 172 -10.28 1.33 -10.27
C GLU A 172 -9.37 2.15 -11.18
N LEU A 173 -9.04 1.61 -12.36
CA LEU A 173 -8.31 2.32 -13.40
C LEU A 173 -9.28 3.02 -14.37
N ASP A 174 -8.77 3.96 -15.16
CA ASP A 174 -9.57 4.70 -16.16
C ASP A 174 -10.26 3.80 -17.18
N ASP A 175 -9.71 2.62 -17.44
CA ASP A 175 -10.28 1.61 -18.34
C ASP A 175 -11.33 0.70 -17.67
N GLY A 176 -11.63 0.92 -16.39
CA GLY A 176 -12.57 0.14 -15.57
C GLY A 176 -12.00 -1.14 -14.99
N SER A 177 -10.75 -1.49 -15.25
CA SER A 177 -10.08 -2.58 -14.58
C SER A 177 -9.70 -2.20 -13.13
N TRP A 178 -9.42 -3.19 -12.29
CA TRP A 178 -9.06 -2.99 -10.89
C TRP A 178 -7.64 -3.47 -10.60
N LYS A 179 -6.95 -2.75 -9.72
CA LYS A 179 -5.61 -3.10 -9.28
C LYS A 179 -5.48 -3.05 -7.76
N VAL A 180 -4.62 -3.91 -7.23
CA VAL A 180 -4.11 -3.79 -5.86
C VAL A 180 -3.10 -2.64 -5.82
N ILE A 181 -3.39 -1.65 -4.98
CA ILE A 181 -2.54 -0.46 -4.85
C ILE A 181 -1.53 -0.62 -3.74
N GLU A 182 -1.96 -1.15 -2.62
CA GLU A 182 -1.14 -1.32 -1.42
C GLU A 182 -1.66 -2.49 -0.59
N THR A 183 -0.78 -3.06 0.22
CA THR A 183 -1.11 -3.99 1.28
C THR A 183 -0.55 -3.46 2.59
N GLY A 184 -1.10 -3.89 3.69
CA GLY A 184 -0.63 -3.47 4.99
C GLY A 184 -0.96 -4.47 6.09
N ASP A 185 -0.22 -4.42 7.19
CA ASP A 185 -0.60 -5.10 8.39
C ASP A 185 -1.86 -4.46 8.99
N GLY A 186 -2.85 -5.27 9.34
CA GLY A 186 -4.14 -4.79 9.83
C GLY A 186 -4.03 -4.03 11.15
N SER A 187 -3.03 -4.35 11.99
CA SER A 187 -2.85 -3.73 13.30
C SER A 187 -2.40 -2.26 13.23
N VAL A 188 -1.80 -1.85 12.10
CA VAL A 188 -1.31 -0.47 11.88
C VAL A 188 -2.01 0.25 10.73
N SER A 189 -2.99 -0.39 10.11
CA SER A 189 -3.78 0.21 9.04
C SER A 189 -4.92 1.07 9.62
N GLY A 190 -5.06 2.30 9.12
CA GLY A 190 -6.14 3.19 9.53
C GLY A 190 -7.50 2.76 8.98
N LEU A 191 -8.55 3.03 9.74
CA LEU A 191 -9.93 2.86 9.30
C LEU A 191 -10.37 4.08 8.47
N SER A 192 -11.31 3.88 7.55
CA SER A 192 -11.97 4.96 6.83
C SER A 192 -12.80 5.83 7.78
N ASP A 193 -12.96 7.13 7.48
CA ASP A 193 -13.82 8.04 8.23
C ASP A 193 -15.30 7.59 8.24
N ARG A 194 -15.69 6.74 7.30
CA ARG A 194 -17.03 6.18 7.17
C ARG A 194 -17.22 4.83 7.84
N GLN A 195 -16.13 4.27 8.39
CA GLN A 195 -16.16 2.98 9.05
C GLN A 195 -17.05 3.00 10.29
N ASP A 196 -18.00 2.09 10.38
CA ASP A 196 -18.62 1.77 11.67
C ASP A 196 -17.62 1.03 12.55
N TYR A 197 -16.96 1.77 13.45
CA TYR A 197 -15.96 1.24 14.35
C TYR A 197 -16.48 0.09 15.24
N ARG A 198 -17.74 0.19 15.68
CA ARG A 198 -18.33 -0.86 16.54
C ARG A 198 -18.54 -2.15 15.77
N ALA A 199 -19.12 -2.05 14.58
CA ALA A 199 -19.30 -3.21 13.70
C ALA A 199 -17.93 -3.81 13.32
N PHE A 200 -16.94 -2.98 12.98
CA PHE A 200 -15.60 -3.41 12.65
C PHE A 200 -14.94 -4.21 13.78
N TYR A 201 -14.85 -3.65 14.99
CA TYR A 201 -14.22 -4.34 16.13
C TYR A 201 -14.99 -5.57 16.58
N ARG A 202 -16.31 -5.58 16.42
CA ARG A 202 -17.11 -6.79 16.66
C ARG A 202 -16.75 -7.89 15.65
N SER A 203 -16.65 -7.58 14.37
CA SER A 203 -16.26 -8.54 13.32
C SER A 203 -14.84 -9.06 13.55
N LEU A 204 -13.91 -8.16 13.92
CA LEU A 204 -12.54 -8.54 14.25
C LEU A 204 -12.50 -9.48 15.46
N TYR A 205 -13.25 -9.19 16.52
CA TYR A 205 -13.34 -10.05 17.70
C TYR A 205 -13.87 -11.44 17.32
N LEU A 206 -14.97 -11.51 16.55
CA LEU A 206 -15.57 -12.78 16.12
C LEU A 206 -14.66 -13.63 15.21
N ALA A 207 -13.79 -13.00 14.43
CA ALA A 207 -12.83 -13.70 13.58
C ALA A 207 -11.74 -14.46 14.37
N PHE A 208 -11.51 -14.09 15.65
CA PHE A 208 -10.48 -14.68 16.52
C PHE A 208 -11.03 -15.33 17.81
N SER A 209 -12.36 -15.47 17.93
CA SER A 209 -13.06 -16.06 19.08
C SER A 209 -13.13 -17.58 19.01
#